data_3de40f6b1b990168748cec46903e9794
#
_entry.id   3de40f6b1b990168748cec46903e9794
#
_cell.length_a   1.000
_cell.length_b   1.000
_cell.length_c   1.000
_cell.angle_alpha   90.00
_cell.angle_beta   90.00
_cell.angle_gamma   90.00
#
_symmetry.space_group_name_H-M   'P 1'
#
loop_
_entity.id
_entity.type
_entity.pdbx_description
1 polymer ?
#
loop_
_entity_poly.entity_id
_entity_poly.type
_entity_poly.pdbx_seq_one_letter_code
_entity_poly.pdbx_strand_id
1 'polypeptide(L)'
;DSINMLDQTLTAHELTKDALEIKVNYLQDSLRTQEIKYHITKTELNIAIKSLTNSLKYYYTNEYHLALKELDKTIKYLPNLAAAYARRGSIYYKLGELDRATINWNRALQLDPEYEEVKNILLKIKSNSIGNNTTLPE
;
A
#
# COMPACT_ATOMS: atom_id res chain seq x y z
N ASP A 1 -55.17 -2.21 21.51
CA ASP A 1 -53.82 -2.60 21.88
C ASP A 1 -53.00 -3.17 20.71
N SER A 2 -53.55 -4.06 19.82
CA SER A 2 -52.82 -4.59 18.65
C SER A 2 -52.57 -3.53 17.57
N ILE A 3 -53.47 -2.54 17.38
CA ILE A 3 -53.27 -1.45 16.42
C ILE A 3 -52.13 -0.56 16.89
N ASN A 4 -52.02 -0.30 18.18
CA ASN A 4 -50.96 0.52 18.77
C ASN A 4 -49.59 -0.15 18.68
N MET A 5 -49.52 -1.46 18.80
CA MET A 5 -48.25 -2.24 18.58
C MET A 5 -47.84 -2.26 17.12
N LEU A 6 -48.77 -2.38 16.19
CA LEU A 6 -48.52 -2.31 14.76
C LEU A 6 -48.01 -0.93 14.33
N ASP A 7 -48.61 0.13 14.88
CA ASP A 7 -48.21 1.50 14.62
C ASP A 7 -46.78 1.80 15.15
N GLN A 8 -46.45 1.30 16.35
CA GLN A 8 -45.11 1.41 16.92
C GLN A 8 -44.07 0.62 16.13
N THR A 9 -44.40 -0.58 15.65
CA THR A 9 -43.51 -1.38 14.84
C THR A 9 -43.29 -0.78 13.46
N LEU A 10 -44.33 -0.19 12.87
CA LEU A 10 -44.22 0.52 11.58
C LEU A 10 -43.33 1.78 11.71
N THR A 11 -43.51 2.56 12.75
CA THR A 11 -42.71 3.75 13.05
C THR A 11 -41.22 3.37 13.28
N ALA A 12 -40.94 2.27 14.01
CA ALA A 12 -39.59 1.76 14.21
C ALA A 12 -38.96 1.27 12.89
N HIS A 13 -39.75 0.65 12.01
CA HIS A 13 -39.29 0.23 10.69
C HIS A 13 -38.96 1.41 9.78
N GLU A 14 -39.76 2.45 9.80
CA GLU A 14 -39.50 3.69 9.05
C GLU A 14 -38.23 4.39 9.52
N LEU A 15 -38.04 4.53 10.84
CA LEU A 15 -36.81 5.09 11.41
C LEU A 15 -35.57 4.25 11.03
N THR A 16 -35.69 2.93 11.02
CA THR A 16 -34.58 2.05 10.60
C THR A 16 -34.29 2.19 9.11
N LYS A 17 -35.33 2.32 8.29
CA LYS A 17 -35.20 2.56 6.84
C LYS A 17 -34.48 3.89 6.56
N ASP A 18 -34.90 4.96 7.24
CA ASP A 18 -34.29 6.27 7.09
C ASP A 18 -32.81 6.26 7.54
N ALA A 19 -32.50 5.60 8.66
CA ALA A 19 -31.13 5.43 9.14
C ALA A 19 -30.25 4.64 8.15
N LEU A 20 -30.79 3.61 7.53
CA LEU A 20 -30.09 2.84 6.49
C LEU A 20 -29.87 3.65 5.23
N GLU A 21 -30.85 4.44 4.82
CA GLU A 21 -30.75 5.32 3.65
C GLU A 21 -29.65 6.38 3.85
N ILE A 22 -29.60 7.02 5.03
CA ILE A 22 -28.53 7.95 5.39
C ILE A 22 -27.17 7.28 5.34
N LYS A 23 -27.05 6.06 5.87
CA LYS A 23 -25.79 5.30 5.86
C LYS A 23 -25.37 4.92 4.44
N VAL A 24 -26.31 4.50 3.59
CA VAL A 24 -26.03 4.19 2.18
C VAL A 24 -25.56 5.44 1.45
N ASN A 25 -26.19 6.57 1.63
CA ASN A 25 -25.77 7.84 1.03
C ASN A 25 -24.38 8.26 1.50
N TYR A 26 -24.10 8.13 2.78
CA TYR A 26 -22.75 8.39 3.34
C TYR A 26 -21.69 7.49 2.70
N LEU A 27 -21.96 6.20 2.56
CA LEU A 27 -21.04 5.25 1.94
C LEU A 27 -20.83 5.55 0.46
N GLN A 28 -21.91 5.92 -0.26
CA GLN A 28 -21.81 6.31 -1.67
C GLN A 28 -20.97 7.57 -1.85
N ASP A 29 -21.15 8.59 -1.00
CA ASP A 29 -20.35 9.82 -1.02
C ASP A 29 -18.89 9.55 -0.65
N SER A 30 -18.64 8.67 0.31
CA SER A 30 -17.30 8.25 0.71
C SER A 30 -16.60 7.52 -0.43
N LEU A 31 -17.28 6.59 -1.12
CA LEU A 31 -16.75 5.90 -2.30
C LEU A 31 -16.46 6.86 -3.44
N ARG A 32 -17.37 7.79 -3.71
CA ARG A 32 -17.19 8.82 -4.74
C ARG A 32 -15.99 9.72 -4.43
N THR A 33 -15.80 10.10 -3.17
CA THR A 33 -14.65 10.90 -2.71
C THR A 33 -13.35 10.11 -2.88
N GLN A 34 -13.34 8.81 -2.59
CA GLN A 34 -12.20 7.93 -2.84
C GLN A 34 -11.92 7.78 -4.33
N GLU A 35 -12.94 7.62 -5.17
CA GLU A 35 -12.80 7.55 -6.63
C GLU A 35 -12.17 8.83 -7.20
N ILE A 36 -12.59 10.00 -6.71
CA ILE A 36 -12.01 11.28 -7.12
C ILE A 36 -10.55 11.40 -6.65
N LYS A 37 -10.26 11.00 -5.42
CA LYS A 37 -8.91 11.04 -4.84
C LYS A 37 -7.95 10.06 -5.51
N TYR A 38 -8.44 8.90 -5.92
CA TYR A 38 -7.68 7.83 -6.56
C TYR A 38 -8.10 7.61 -8.01
N HIS A 39 -8.61 8.66 -8.68
CA HIS A 39 -9.04 8.55 -10.07
C HIS A 39 -7.83 8.26 -10.95
N ILE A 40 -7.60 6.99 -11.12
CA ILE A 40 -6.64 6.47 -12.10
C ILE A 40 -7.45 5.89 -13.25
N THR A 41 -7.16 6.33 -14.45
CA THR A 41 -7.81 5.79 -15.65
C THR A 41 -7.36 4.33 -15.86
N LYS A 42 -8.17 3.56 -16.57
CA LYS A 42 -7.80 2.19 -16.96
C LYS A 42 -6.48 2.15 -17.72
N THR A 43 -6.22 3.14 -18.56
CA THR A 43 -4.98 3.26 -19.30
C THR A 43 -3.79 3.48 -18.38
N GLU A 44 -3.89 4.40 -17.42
CA GLU A 44 -2.83 4.67 -16.44
C GLU A 44 -2.57 3.46 -15.55
N LEU A 45 -3.62 2.76 -15.12
CA LEU A 45 -3.48 1.51 -14.37
C LEU A 45 -2.73 0.44 -15.18
N ASN A 46 -3.07 0.29 -16.46
CA ASN A 46 -2.37 -0.65 -17.34
C ASN A 46 -0.89 -0.28 -17.51
N ILE A 47 -0.57 1.01 -17.63
CA ILE A 47 0.81 1.49 -17.68
C ILE A 47 1.55 1.14 -16.38
N ALA A 48 0.94 1.38 -15.24
CA ALA A 48 1.52 1.09 -13.94
C ALA A 48 1.81 -0.40 -13.76
N ILE A 49 0.86 -1.27 -14.11
CA ILE A 49 1.03 -2.73 -14.04
C ILE A 49 2.14 -3.20 -14.98
N LYS A 50 2.18 -2.70 -16.20
CA LYS A 50 3.23 -3.04 -17.17
C LYS A 50 4.60 -2.60 -16.68
N SER A 51 4.71 -1.38 -16.14
CA SER A 51 5.95 -0.85 -15.58
C SER A 51 6.42 -1.68 -14.37
N LEU A 52 5.50 -2.10 -13.50
CA LEU A 52 5.80 -2.98 -12.37
C LEU A 52 6.35 -4.32 -12.85
N THR A 53 5.75 -4.91 -13.87
CA THR A 53 6.21 -6.18 -14.47
C THR A 53 7.58 -6.01 -15.12
N ASN A 54 7.81 -4.92 -15.86
CA ASN A 54 9.09 -4.62 -16.47
C ASN A 54 10.19 -4.42 -15.40
N SER A 55 9.86 -3.80 -14.28
CA SER A 55 10.81 -3.61 -13.19
C SER A 55 11.33 -4.94 -12.64
N LEU A 56 10.47 -5.95 -12.52
CA LEU A 56 10.87 -7.31 -12.14
C LEU A 56 11.81 -7.94 -13.15
N LYS A 57 11.48 -7.82 -14.42
CA LYS A 57 12.33 -8.33 -15.51
C LYS A 57 13.73 -7.72 -15.44
N TYR A 58 13.83 -6.41 -15.32
CA TYR A 58 15.11 -5.73 -15.21
C TYR A 58 15.85 -6.06 -13.92
N TYR A 59 15.15 -6.27 -12.81
CA TYR A 59 15.75 -6.72 -11.55
C TYR A 59 16.45 -8.08 -11.72
N TYR A 60 15.79 -9.04 -12.33
CA TYR A 60 16.33 -10.37 -12.52
C TYR A 60 17.45 -10.46 -13.60
N THR A 61 17.51 -9.47 -14.48
CA THR A 61 18.63 -9.34 -15.45
C THR A 61 19.73 -8.40 -14.95
N ASN A 62 19.69 -7.99 -13.69
CA ASN A 62 20.66 -7.09 -13.05
C ASN A 62 20.73 -5.68 -13.70
N GLU A 63 19.69 -5.29 -14.41
CA GLU A 63 19.57 -3.95 -15.02
C GLU A 63 18.87 -3.00 -14.05
N TYR A 64 19.54 -2.72 -12.91
CA TYR A 64 18.94 -2.06 -11.75
C TYR A 64 18.48 -0.63 -12.04
N HIS A 65 19.22 0.14 -12.83
CA HIS A 65 18.81 1.50 -13.16
C HIS A 65 17.56 1.55 -14.05
N LEU A 66 17.42 0.60 -14.96
CA LEU A 66 16.20 0.45 -15.76
C LEU A 66 15.02 0.01 -14.88
N ALA A 67 15.27 -0.90 -13.94
CA ALA A 67 14.25 -1.30 -12.97
C ALA A 67 13.75 -0.13 -12.11
N LEU A 68 14.64 0.73 -11.63
CA LEU A 68 14.27 1.94 -10.89
C LEU A 68 13.42 2.89 -11.74
N LYS A 69 13.79 3.10 -12.98
CA LYS A 69 13.03 3.95 -13.90
C LYS A 69 11.60 3.45 -14.13
N GLU A 70 11.44 2.14 -14.27
CA GLU A 70 10.11 1.53 -14.39
C GLU A 70 9.30 1.65 -13.09
N LEU A 71 9.93 1.47 -11.93
CA LEU A 71 9.26 1.66 -10.63
C LEU A 71 8.83 3.11 -10.41
N ASP A 72 9.61 4.09 -10.87
CA ASP A 72 9.20 5.50 -10.80
C ASP A 72 7.91 5.76 -11.58
N LYS A 73 7.73 5.13 -12.74
CA LYS A 73 6.47 5.17 -13.49
C LYS A 73 5.33 4.51 -12.71
N THR A 74 5.59 3.36 -12.11
CA THR A 74 4.60 2.65 -11.27
C THR A 74 4.14 3.54 -10.12
N ILE A 75 5.06 4.15 -9.39
CA ILE A 75 4.78 5.01 -8.24
C ILE A 75 4.06 6.29 -8.65
N LYS A 76 4.36 6.83 -9.82
CA LYS A 76 3.66 8.01 -10.36
C LYS A 76 2.16 7.79 -10.44
N TYR A 77 1.72 6.63 -10.89
CA TYR A 77 0.30 6.30 -11.05
C TYR A 77 -0.30 5.58 -9.84
N LEU A 78 0.51 4.84 -9.08
CA LEU A 78 0.13 4.09 -7.89
C LEU A 78 1.01 4.47 -6.69
N PRO A 79 0.87 5.70 -6.15
CA PRO A 79 1.78 6.23 -5.12
C PRO A 79 1.68 5.52 -3.78
N ASN A 80 0.63 4.73 -3.54
CA ASN A 80 0.40 4.00 -2.30
C ASN A 80 0.57 2.48 -2.44
N LEU A 81 1.24 2.03 -3.50
CA LEU A 81 1.51 0.62 -3.71
C LEU A 81 2.75 0.20 -2.91
N ALA A 82 2.55 -0.45 -1.77
CA ALA A 82 3.64 -0.91 -0.89
C ALA A 82 4.68 -1.78 -1.62
N ALA A 83 4.23 -2.68 -2.51
CA ALA A 83 5.09 -3.55 -3.29
C ALA A 83 6.10 -2.79 -4.16
N ALA A 84 5.74 -1.64 -4.71
CA ALA A 84 6.64 -0.82 -5.52
C ALA A 84 7.80 -0.26 -4.68
N TYR A 85 7.52 0.21 -3.48
CA TYR A 85 8.55 0.69 -2.55
C TYR A 85 9.42 -0.45 -2.03
N ALA A 86 8.82 -1.61 -1.73
CA ALA A 86 9.57 -2.80 -1.31
C ALA A 86 10.58 -3.24 -2.38
N ARG A 87 10.16 -3.27 -3.64
CA ARG A 87 11.05 -3.59 -4.77
C ARG A 87 12.13 -2.54 -4.99
N ARG A 88 11.79 -1.27 -4.88
CA ARG A 88 12.77 -0.18 -4.98
C ARG A 88 13.81 -0.26 -3.87
N GLY A 89 13.41 -0.62 -2.67
CA GLY A 89 14.33 -0.92 -1.56
C GLY A 89 15.29 -2.05 -1.89
N SER A 90 14.79 -3.15 -2.43
CA SER A 90 15.62 -4.30 -2.83
C SER A 90 16.62 -3.93 -3.94
N ILE A 91 16.25 -3.08 -4.87
CA ILE A 91 17.15 -2.60 -5.92
C ILE A 91 18.25 -1.71 -5.36
N TYR A 92 17.93 -0.77 -4.48
CA TYR A 92 18.93 0.07 -3.82
C TYR A 92 19.89 -0.77 -2.98
N TYR A 93 19.39 -1.82 -2.33
CA TYR A 93 20.25 -2.77 -1.62
C TYR A 93 21.24 -3.48 -2.57
N LYS A 94 20.80 -3.92 -3.74
CA LYS A 94 21.68 -4.52 -4.76
C LYS A 94 22.70 -3.52 -5.30
N LEU A 95 22.37 -2.24 -5.32
CA LEU A 95 23.30 -1.17 -5.71
C LEU A 95 24.27 -0.75 -4.58
N GLY A 96 24.18 -1.37 -3.41
CA GLY A 96 25.00 -1.04 -2.26
C GLY A 96 24.55 0.22 -1.51
N GLU A 97 23.36 0.74 -1.79
CA GLU A 97 22.81 1.96 -1.19
C GLU A 97 21.84 1.60 -0.05
N LEU A 98 22.40 1.14 1.08
CA LEU A 98 21.62 0.64 2.21
C LEU A 98 20.68 1.68 2.82
N ASP A 99 21.10 2.94 2.90
CA ASP A 99 20.25 4.02 3.47
C ASP A 99 18.99 4.22 2.62
N ARG A 100 19.14 4.28 1.32
CA ARG A 100 18.00 4.40 0.39
C ARG A 100 17.12 3.15 0.40
N ALA A 101 17.72 1.98 0.51
CA ALA A 101 16.98 0.73 0.65
C ALA A 101 16.10 0.76 1.90
N THR A 102 16.65 1.14 3.04
CA THR A 102 15.94 1.22 4.33
C THR A 102 14.80 2.23 4.27
N ILE A 103 14.99 3.39 3.69
CA ILE A 103 13.93 4.41 3.51
C ILE A 103 12.76 3.83 2.71
N ASN A 104 13.03 3.13 1.62
CA ASN A 104 12.00 2.53 0.78
C ASN A 104 11.27 1.37 1.45
N TRP A 105 11.97 0.51 2.17
CA TRP A 105 11.36 -0.57 2.94
C TRP A 105 10.51 -0.04 4.10
N ASN A 106 10.95 1.01 4.79
CA ASN A 106 10.13 1.67 5.81
C ASN A 106 8.87 2.29 5.22
N ARG A 107 8.97 2.87 4.02
CA ARG A 107 7.80 3.39 3.33
C ARG A 107 6.81 2.27 2.97
N ALA A 108 7.31 1.13 2.51
CA ALA A 108 6.48 -0.04 2.25
C ALA A 108 5.71 -0.49 3.50
N LEU A 109 6.37 -0.52 4.67
CA LEU A 109 5.73 -0.87 5.95
C LEU A 109 4.73 0.18 6.43
N GLN A 110 4.95 1.47 6.15
CA GLN A 110 3.96 2.51 6.45
C GLN A 110 2.67 2.30 5.65
N LEU A 111 2.79 1.85 4.40
CA LEU A 111 1.66 1.59 3.51
C LEU A 111 1.00 0.25 3.79
N ASP A 112 1.77 -0.76 4.15
CA ASP A 112 1.31 -2.09 4.52
C ASP A 112 2.07 -2.59 5.76
N PRO A 113 1.55 -2.33 6.98
CA PRO A 113 2.19 -2.75 8.24
C PRO A 113 2.37 -4.26 8.39
N GLU A 114 1.62 -5.07 7.65
CA GLU A 114 1.68 -6.53 7.67
C GLU A 114 2.56 -7.14 6.57
N TYR A 115 3.40 -6.34 5.93
CA TYR A 115 4.32 -6.81 4.88
C TYR A 115 5.47 -7.62 5.48
N GLU A 116 5.25 -8.91 5.69
CA GLU A 116 6.15 -9.82 6.42
C GLU A 116 7.56 -9.89 5.82
N GLU A 117 7.67 -9.97 4.51
CA GLU A 117 8.95 -10.02 3.81
C GLU A 117 9.83 -8.80 4.14
N VAL A 118 9.24 -7.62 4.13
CA VAL A 118 9.95 -6.36 4.44
C VAL A 118 10.30 -6.28 5.92
N LYS A 119 9.39 -6.68 6.81
CA LYS A 119 9.69 -6.79 8.26
C LYS A 119 10.92 -7.67 8.51
N ASN A 120 10.97 -8.83 7.89
CA ASN A 120 12.05 -9.79 8.04
C ASN A 120 13.39 -9.24 7.51
N ILE A 121 13.38 -8.55 6.38
CA ILE A 121 14.57 -7.91 5.81
C ILE A 121 15.13 -6.86 6.78
N LEU A 122 14.28 -5.97 7.30
CA LEU A 122 14.69 -4.91 8.23
C LEU A 122 15.20 -5.48 9.56
N LEU A 123 14.62 -6.56 10.08
CA LEU A 123 15.08 -7.24 11.27
C LEU A 123 16.47 -7.85 11.05
N LYS A 124 16.74 -8.47 9.91
CA LYS A 124 18.05 -9.01 9.55
C LYS A 124 19.13 -7.92 9.49
N ILE A 125 18.82 -6.78 8.89
CA ILE A 125 19.74 -5.65 8.79
C ILE A 125 20.06 -5.12 10.19
N LYS A 126 19.06 -4.97 11.07
CA LYS A 126 19.23 -4.50 12.44
C LYS A 126 20.09 -5.47 13.25
N SER A 127 19.87 -6.79 13.15
CA SER A 127 20.66 -7.77 13.87
C SER A 127 22.12 -7.83 13.39
N ASN A 128 22.37 -7.67 12.11
CA ASN A 128 23.72 -7.62 11.54
C ASN A 128 24.49 -6.37 12.00
N SER A 129 23.82 -5.21 12.11
CA SER A 129 24.45 -3.98 12.59
C SER A 129 24.83 -4.06 14.09
N ILE A 130 24.02 -4.75 14.90
CA ILE A 130 24.33 -5.00 16.32
C ILE A 130 25.49 -5.99 16.44
N GLY A 131 25.53 -7.04 15.62
CA GLY A 131 26.60 -8.02 15.62
C GLY A 131 27.97 -7.43 15.26
N ASN A 132 28.02 -6.45 14.36
CA ASN A 132 29.23 -5.76 13.97
C ASN A 132 29.76 -4.77 15.02
N ASN A 133 28.88 -4.29 15.90
CA ASN A 133 29.27 -3.39 17.00
C ASN A 133 29.77 -4.12 18.26
N THR A 134 29.68 -5.44 18.29
CA THR A 134 30.16 -6.26 19.43
C THR A 134 31.60 -6.74 19.29
N THR A 135 32.28 -6.50 18.19
CA THR A 135 33.71 -6.65 18.05
C THR A 135 34.42 -5.37 18.49
N LEU A 136 34.49 -5.16 19.82
CA LEU A 136 35.44 -4.21 20.36
C LEU A 136 36.83 -4.77 20.15
N PRO A 137 37.78 -4.01 19.61
CA PRO A 137 39.18 -4.43 19.66
C PRO A 137 39.68 -4.47 21.10
N GLU A 138 40.28 -5.54 21.44
CA GLU A 138 41.08 -5.60 22.68
C GLU A 138 42.24 -4.60 22.66
#